data_51f69c90df7f73cf816beb9036792642
#
_entry.id   51f69c90df7f73cf816beb9036792642
#
_cell.length_a   1.000
_cell.length_b   1.000
_cell.length_c   1.000
_cell.angle_alpha   90.00
_cell.angle_beta   90.00
_cell.angle_gamma   90.00
#
_symmetry.space_group_name_H-M   'P 1'
#
loop_
_entity.id
_entity.type
_entity.pdbx_description
1 polymer ?
#
loop_
_entity_poly.entity_id
_entity_poly.type
_entity_poly.pdbx_seq_one_letter_code
_entity_poly.pdbx_strand_id
1 'polypeptide(L)'
;MASCIHKSDAGRLLDEAEAHLEMHPDSAFVALDSLDRKHLNTQELRARHALLYSIALEKCGIALTNDSIINIAVDYYSKSKDSERSETATLWKERILEHAGTISPTDTLIRQNARIIQERYKDKMELVEKRKSLWIILMSSLAAIMVCVGVIRRYAYKLKQKPDDEAMELV
;
A
#
# COMPACT_ATOMS: atom_id res chain seq x y z
N MET A 1 -11.74 -26.16 -17.25
CA MET A 1 -10.37 -25.75 -16.89
C MET A 1 -10.43 -24.32 -16.39
N ALA A 2 -10.38 -24.13 -15.08
CA ALA A 2 -10.37 -22.78 -14.49
C ALA A 2 -8.99 -22.15 -14.75
N SER A 3 -8.95 -21.16 -15.63
CA SER A 3 -7.77 -20.31 -15.81
C SER A 3 -7.57 -19.54 -14.52
N CYS A 4 -6.59 -19.90 -13.71
CA CYS A 4 -6.10 -19.07 -12.62
C CYS A 4 -5.46 -17.85 -13.26
N ILE A 5 -6.24 -16.77 -13.41
CA ILE A 5 -5.73 -15.46 -13.77
C ILE A 5 -4.87 -15.03 -12.58
N HIS A 6 -3.57 -15.11 -12.74
CA HIS A 6 -2.62 -14.54 -11.79
C HIS A 6 -2.81 -13.01 -11.86
N LYS A 7 -3.64 -12.49 -10.95
CA LYS A 7 -3.86 -11.05 -10.84
C LYS A 7 -2.52 -10.40 -10.59
N SER A 8 -2.12 -9.45 -11.43
CA SER A 8 -0.88 -8.70 -11.20
C SER A 8 -0.95 -8.00 -9.85
N ASP A 9 0.19 -7.79 -9.19
CA ASP A 9 0.23 -7.07 -7.90
C ASP A 9 -0.46 -5.71 -7.99
N ALA A 10 -0.36 -5.02 -9.14
CA ALA A 10 -1.07 -3.78 -9.41
C ALA A 10 -2.61 -3.98 -9.42
N GLY A 11 -3.11 -5.07 -10.02
CA GLY A 11 -4.55 -5.37 -10.04
C GLY A 11 -5.11 -5.59 -8.63
N ARG A 12 -4.35 -6.27 -7.76
CA ARG A 12 -4.74 -6.50 -6.37
C ARG A 12 -4.75 -5.20 -5.56
N LEU A 13 -3.74 -4.34 -5.73
CA LEU A 13 -3.71 -3.02 -5.08
C LEU A 13 -4.86 -2.12 -5.52
N LEU A 14 -5.25 -2.18 -6.79
CA LEU A 14 -6.41 -1.45 -7.29
C LEU A 14 -7.73 -1.98 -6.69
N ASP A 15 -7.87 -3.30 -6.51
CA ASP A 15 -9.04 -3.88 -5.83
C ASP A 15 -9.12 -3.43 -4.37
N GLU A 16 -7.99 -3.42 -3.66
CA GLU A 16 -7.92 -2.99 -2.28
C GLU A 16 -8.23 -1.49 -2.15
N ALA A 17 -7.67 -0.66 -3.04
CA ALA A 17 -7.97 0.76 -3.08
C ALA A 17 -9.46 1.02 -3.37
N GLU A 18 -10.06 0.30 -4.31
CA GLU A 18 -11.49 0.41 -4.63
C GLU A 18 -12.38 0.05 -3.42
N ALA A 19 -12.03 -1.00 -2.69
CA ALA A 19 -12.76 -1.39 -1.48
C ALA A 19 -12.68 -0.34 -0.36
N HIS A 20 -11.56 0.38 -0.26
CA HIS A 20 -11.37 1.42 0.75
C HIS A 20 -11.92 2.80 0.34
N LEU A 21 -12.25 3.00 -0.92
CA LEU A 21 -12.57 4.31 -1.49
C LEU A 21 -13.78 5.00 -0.83
N GLU A 22 -14.77 4.22 -0.35
CA GLU A 22 -15.96 4.77 0.31
C GLU A 22 -15.74 5.09 1.78
N MET A 23 -15.09 4.21 2.52
CA MET A 23 -14.97 4.32 3.97
C MET A 23 -13.68 5.03 4.40
N HIS A 24 -12.62 4.90 3.61
CA HIS A 24 -11.28 5.41 3.92
C HIS A 24 -10.61 5.98 2.67
N PRO A 25 -11.15 7.07 2.08
CA PRO A 25 -10.63 7.65 0.83
C PRO A 25 -9.17 8.08 0.94
N ASP A 26 -8.73 8.53 2.12
CA ASP A 26 -7.32 8.88 2.38
C ASP A 26 -6.39 7.68 2.21
N SER A 27 -6.78 6.52 2.73
CA SER A 27 -6.00 5.29 2.60
C SER A 27 -5.96 4.80 1.14
N ALA A 28 -7.09 4.89 0.45
CA ALA A 28 -7.17 4.59 -0.98
C ALA A 28 -6.27 5.52 -1.80
N PHE A 29 -6.30 6.83 -1.50
CA PHE A 29 -5.44 7.81 -2.16
C PHE A 29 -3.96 7.48 -1.98
N VAL A 30 -3.51 7.21 -0.75
CA VAL A 30 -2.10 6.87 -0.47
C VAL A 30 -1.68 5.59 -1.20
N ALA A 31 -2.53 4.56 -1.22
CA ALA A 31 -2.26 3.31 -1.93
C ALA A 31 -2.11 3.55 -3.45
N LEU A 32 -3.01 4.35 -4.03
CA LEU A 32 -3.00 4.68 -5.46
C LEU A 32 -1.81 5.57 -5.84
N ASP A 33 -1.46 6.56 -5.00
CA ASP A 33 -0.33 7.47 -5.24
C ASP A 33 1.03 6.75 -5.14
N SER A 34 1.11 5.71 -4.31
CA SER A 34 2.31 4.88 -4.17
C SER A 34 2.54 3.93 -5.34
N LEU A 35 1.54 3.70 -6.18
CA LEU A 35 1.61 2.75 -7.27
C LEU A 35 2.43 3.30 -8.45
N ASP A 36 3.61 2.71 -8.68
CA ASP A 36 4.47 3.12 -9.81
C ASP A 36 3.77 2.81 -11.14
N ARG A 37 3.76 3.80 -12.03
CA ARG A 37 3.21 3.68 -13.39
C ARG A 37 3.80 2.52 -14.21
N LYS A 38 5.00 2.05 -13.86
CA LYS A 38 5.62 0.88 -14.50
C LYS A 38 4.84 -0.41 -14.25
N HIS A 39 4.12 -0.50 -13.15
CA HIS A 39 3.28 -1.65 -12.83
C HIS A 39 1.91 -1.61 -13.54
N LEU A 40 1.52 -0.46 -14.09
CA LEU A 40 0.33 -0.27 -14.89
C LEU A 40 0.61 -0.62 -16.36
N ASN A 41 0.90 -1.87 -16.64
CA ASN A 41 1.39 -2.36 -17.94
C ASN A 41 0.28 -2.47 -19.01
N THR A 42 -0.99 -2.50 -18.63
CA THR A 42 -2.14 -2.55 -19.55
C THR A 42 -2.91 -1.23 -19.58
N GLN A 43 -3.63 -0.98 -20.67
CA GLN A 43 -4.51 0.18 -20.79
C GLN A 43 -5.65 0.12 -19.76
N GLU A 44 -6.17 -1.07 -19.48
CA GLU A 44 -7.20 -1.30 -18.47
C GLU A 44 -6.73 -0.90 -17.07
N LEU A 45 -5.54 -1.35 -16.65
CA LEU A 45 -4.99 -0.97 -15.34
C LEU A 45 -4.76 0.53 -15.23
N ARG A 46 -4.31 1.18 -16.32
CA ARG A 46 -4.12 2.64 -16.34
C ARG A 46 -5.45 3.38 -16.24
N ALA A 47 -6.45 2.94 -16.96
CA ALA A 47 -7.79 3.55 -16.93
C ALA A 47 -8.44 3.35 -15.55
N ARG A 48 -8.34 2.15 -14.98
CA ARG A 48 -8.86 1.85 -13.66
C ARG A 48 -8.15 2.68 -12.58
N HIS A 49 -6.82 2.74 -12.63
CA HIS A 49 -6.06 3.60 -11.74
C HIS A 49 -6.47 5.07 -11.86
N ALA A 50 -6.58 5.60 -13.09
CA ALA A 50 -6.97 6.98 -13.33
C ALA A 50 -8.37 7.29 -12.77
N LEU A 51 -9.32 6.38 -12.92
CA LEU A 51 -10.66 6.50 -12.35
C LEU A 51 -10.62 6.56 -10.82
N LEU A 52 -10.06 5.53 -10.19
CA LEU A 52 -10.00 5.43 -8.73
C LEU A 52 -9.20 6.58 -8.10
N TYR A 53 -8.09 6.96 -8.73
CA TYR A 53 -7.26 8.08 -8.27
C TYR A 53 -7.99 9.42 -8.33
N SER A 54 -8.73 9.68 -9.42
CA SER A 54 -9.55 10.90 -9.54
C SER A 54 -10.66 10.95 -8.49
N ILE A 55 -11.32 9.82 -8.22
CA ILE A 55 -12.35 9.73 -7.19
C ILE A 55 -11.74 9.95 -5.79
N ALA A 56 -10.59 9.33 -5.51
CA ALA A 56 -9.91 9.47 -4.23
C ALA A 56 -9.50 10.92 -3.97
N LEU A 57 -8.93 11.61 -4.98
CA LEU A 57 -8.57 13.03 -4.89
C LEU A 57 -9.78 13.89 -4.54
N GLU A 58 -10.89 13.69 -5.24
CA GLU A 58 -12.12 14.44 -5.02
C GLU A 58 -12.69 14.20 -3.62
N LYS A 59 -12.75 12.92 -3.18
CA LYS A 59 -13.24 12.57 -1.84
C LYS A 59 -12.33 13.08 -0.72
N CYS A 60 -11.03 13.24 -0.98
CA CYS A 60 -10.07 13.86 -0.06
C CYS A 60 -10.13 15.40 -0.09
N GLY A 61 -10.99 16.01 -0.90
CA GLY A 61 -11.07 17.47 -1.07
C GLY A 61 -9.84 18.07 -1.76
N ILE A 62 -9.09 17.26 -2.52
CA ILE A 62 -7.94 17.70 -3.29
C ILE A 62 -8.43 18.11 -4.68
N ALA A 63 -8.55 19.40 -4.87
CA ALA A 63 -9.09 19.94 -6.12
C ALA A 63 -8.23 19.58 -7.33
N LEU A 64 -8.83 18.94 -8.31
CA LEU A 64 -8.25 18.71 -9.62
C LEU A 64 -8.40 19.99 -10.46
N THR A 65 -7.28 20.54 -10.89
CA THR A 65 -7.27 21.76 -11.72
C THR A 65 -7.61 21.51 -13.19
N ASN A 66 -7.63 20.25 -13.60
CA ASN A 66 -7.95 19.82 -14.95
C ASN A 66 -8.45 18.38 -14.98
N ASP A 67 -9.04 17.99 -16.08
CA ASP A 67 -9.62 16.67 -16.33
C ASP A 67 -8.64 15.65 -16.96
N SER A 68 -7.35 15.96 -17.04
CA SER A 68 -6.37 15.15 -17.77
C SER A 68 -6.29 13.70 -17.24
N ILE A 69 -6.41 13.51 -15.94
CA ILE A 69 -6.30 12.18 -15.31
C ILE A 69 -7.56 11.37 -15.60
N ILE A 70 -8.75 11.93 -15.32
CA ILE A 70 -10.02 11.24 -15.50
C ILE A 70 -10.30 10.94 -16.99
N ASN A 71 -9.79 11.75 -17.92
CA ASN A 71 -9.92 11.51 -19.34
C ASN A 71 -9.30 10.18 -19.79
N ILE A 72 -8.23 9.71 -19.14
CA ILE A 72 -7.64 8.39 -19.41
C ILE A 72 -8.69 7.28 -19.18
N ALA A 73 -9.48 7.41 -18.12
CA ALA A 73 -10.56 6.47 -17.81
C ALA A 73 -11.72 6.60 -18.78
N VAL A 74 -12.19 7.83 -19.03
CA VAL A 74 -13.30 8.11 -19.98
C VAL A 74 -12.97 7.59 -21.37
N ASP A 75 -11.78 7.87 -21.90
CA ASP A 75 -11.34 7.43 -23.23
C ASP A 75 -11.27 5.91 -23.37
N TYR A 76 -10.89 5.22 -22.31
CA TYR A 76 -10.83 3.76 -22.31
C TYR A 76 -12.22 3.14 -22.17
N TYR A 77 -12.99 3.54 -21.15
CA TYR A 77 -14.27 2.92 -20.85
C TYR A 77 -15.35 3.26 -21.88
N SER A 78 -15.29 4.41 -22.54
CA SER A 78 -16.20 4.73 -23.67
C SER A 78 -16.07 3.76 -24.85
N LYS A 79 -14.92 3.10 -25.00
CA LYS A 79 -14.65 2.11 -26.06
C LYS A 79 -14.77 0.67 -25.57
N SER A 80 -14.86 0.47 -24.26
CA SER A 80 -15.00 -0.85 -23.64
C SER A 80 -16.48 -1.24 -23.59
N LYS A 81 -16.75 -2.53 -23.32
CA LYS A 81 -18.11 -3.03 -23.07
C LYS A 81 -18.58 -2.82 -21.63
N ASP A 82 -17.76 -2.20 -20.79
CA ASP A 82 -18.04 -1.94 -19.37
C ASP A 82 -18.84 -0.65 -19.24
N SER A 83 -20.17 -0.76 -19.35
CA SER A 83 -21.09 0.38 -19.28
C SER A 83 -21.08 1.04 -17.91
N GLU A 84 -20.96 0.25 -16.82
CA GLU A 84 -20.99 0.75 -15.45
C GLU A 84 -19.80 1.68 -15.17
N ARG A 85 -18.59 1.24 -15.52
CA ARG A 85 -17.40 2.09 -15.36
C ARG A 85 -17.37 3.27 -16.33
N SER A 86 -17.98 3.14 -17.50
CA SER A 86 -18.11 4.25 -18.45
C SER A 86 -18.99 5.36 -17.87
N GLU A 87 -20.15 5.02 -17.31
CA GLU A 87 -21.05 5.95 -16.65
C GLU A 87 -20.38 6.61 -15.45
N THR A 88 -19.75 5.80 -14.61
CA THR A 88 -19.01 6.28 -13.43
C THR A 88 -17.91 7.27 -13.83
N ALA A 89 -17.11 6.96 -14.84
CA ALA A 89 -16.05 7.86 -15.30
C ALA A 89 -16.59 9.19 -15.83
N THR A 90 -17.71 9.15 -16.56
CA THR A 90 -18.36 10.36 -17.10
C THR A 90 -18.93 11.22 -15.98
N LEU A 91 -19.63 10.64 -15.02
CA LEU A 91 -20.18 11.35 -13.86
C LEU A 91 -19.08 12.04 -13.03
N TRP A 92 -17.99 11.34 -12.77
CA TRP A 92 -16.88 11.93 -12.02
C TRP A 92 -16.15 13.01 -12.82
N LYS A 93 -16.05 12.87 -14.13
CA LYS A 93 -15.52 13.93 -14.99
C LYS A 93 -16.37 15.21 -14.90
N GLU A 94 -17.69 15.09 -14.99
CA GLU A 94 -18.61 16.25 -14.87
C GLU A 94 -18.45 16.93 -13.51
N ARG A 95 -18.39 16.14 -12.42
CA ARG A 95 -18.20 16.66 -11.07
C ARG A 95 -16.87 17.41 -10.92
N ILE A 96 -15.78 16.84 -11.45
CA ILE A 96 -14.46 17.47 -11.42
C ILE A 96 -14.46 18.79 -12.18
N LEU A 97 -15.09 18.84 -13.35
CA LEU A 97 -15.20 20.07 -14.14
C LEU A 97 -16.07 21.13 -13.46
N GLU A 98 -17.15 20.73 -12.81
CA GLU A 98 -18.00 21.63 -12.04
C GLU A 98 -17.20 22.27 -10.88
N HIS A 99 -16.42 21.47 -10.14
CA HIS A 99 -15.56 21.99 -9.08
C HIS A 99 -14.39 22.82 -9.64
N ALA A 100 -13.78 22.40 -10.74
CA ALA A 100 -12.70 23.17 -11.37
C ALA A 100 -13.16 24.56 -11.86
N GLY A 101 -14.40 24.69 -12.29
CA GLY A 101 -15.00 25.96 -12.70
C GLY A 101 -15.32 26.92 -11.53
N THR A 102 -15.48 26.41 -10.34
CA THR A 102 -15.75 27.19 -9.11
C THR A 102 -14.50 27.62 -8.36
N ILE A 103 -13.32 27.11 -8.75
CA ILE A 103 -12.06 27.37 -8.05
C ILE A 103 -11.53 28.77 -8.41
N SER A 104 -11.76 29.72 -7.53
CA SER A 104 -11.16 31.05 -7.46
C SER A 104 -9.67 30.96 -7.04
N PRO A 105 -8.82 31.97 -7.38
CA PRO A 105 -7.36 31.94 -7.13
C PRO A 105 -6.92 31.85 -5.66
N THR A 106 -7.83 31.69 -4.71
CA THR A 106 -7.56 31.41 -3.29
C THR A 106 -6.97 30.02 -3.03
N ASP A 107 -6.81 29.18 -4.06
CA ASP A 107 -6.42 27.77 -3.95
C ASP A 107 -4.94 27.48 -3.67
N THR A 108 -4.11 28.50 -3.50
CA THR A 108 -2.76 28.29 -2.97
C THR A 108 -2.77 27.65 -1.59
N LEU A 109 -3.79 27.93 -0.77
CA LEU A 109 -3.95 27.35 0.58
C LEU A 109 -4.36 25.88 0.51
N ILE A 110 -5.22 25.49 -0.44
CA ILE A 110 -5.65 24.08 -0.61
C ILE A 110 -4.49 23.24 -1.12
N ARG A 111 -3.70 23.74 -2.09
CA ARG A 111 -2.47 23.07 -2.54
C ARG A 111 -1.42 22.93 -1.43
N GLN A 112 -1.32 23.92 -0.55
CA GLN A 112 -0.42 23.90 0.58
C GLN A 112 -0.89 22.87 1.63
N ASN A 113 -2.18 22.79 1.90
CA ASN A 113 -2.76 21.78 2.77
C ASN A 113 -2.63 20.37 2.20
N ALA A 114 -2.82 20.17 0.90
CA ALA A 114 -2.59 18.88 0.23
C ALA A 114 -1.14 18.41 0.37
N ARG A 115 -0.15 19.31 0.21
CA ARG A 115 1.28 19.00 0.44
C ARG A 115 1.54 18.64 1.91
N ILE A 116 0.97 19.36 2.86
CA ILE A 116 1.13 19.09 4.30
C ILE A 116 0.50 17.74 4.67
N ILE A 117 -0.64 17.39 4.07
CA ILE A 117 -1.28 16.08 4.25
C ILE A 117 -0.38 14.99 3.67
N GLN A 118 0.15 15.18 2.48
CA GLN A 118 1.05 14.22 1.82
C GLN A 118 2.36 14.01 2.61
N GLU A 119 2.94 15.06 3.16
CA GLU A 119 4.11 14.98 4.04
C GLU A 119 3.79 14.24 5.34
N ARG A 120 2.67 14.54 6.00
CA ARG A 120 2.25 13.84 7.23
C ARG A 120 1.97 12.35 7.01
N TYR A 121 1.43 11.97 5.84
CA TYR A 121 1.23 10.55 5.50
C TYR A 121 2.56 9.86 5.21
N LYS A 122 3.48 10.53 4.55
CA LYS A 122 4.83 10.01 4.31
C LYS A 122 5.57 9.74 5.61
N ASP A 123 5.51 10.68 6.57
CA ASP A 123 6.08 10.53 7.91
C ASP A 123 5.45 9.37 8.70
N LYS A 124 4.12 9.21 8.61
CA LYS A 124 3.41 8.09 9.26
C LYS A 124 3.78 6.75 8.64
N MET A 125 3.92 6.67 7.32
CA MET A 125 4.33 5.44 6.64
C MET A 125 5.78 5.07 7.00
N GLU A 126 6.68 6.05 7.06
CA GLU A 126 8.07 5.85 7.48
C GLU A 126 8.16 5.36 8.94
N LEU A 127 7.32 5.88 9.83
CA LEU A 127 7.20 5.41 11.21
C LEU A 127 6.70 3.97 11.32
N VAL A 128 5.72 3.58 10.49
CA VAL A 128 5.20 2.20 10.44
C VAL A 128 6.26 1.24 9.92
N GLU A 129 7.01 1.64 8.91
CA GLU A 129 8.10 0.83 8.34
C GLU A 129 9.27 0.67 9.32
N LYS A 130 9.67 1.73 10.00
CA LYS A 130 10.65 1.69 11.11
C LYS A 130 10.17 0.79 12.25
N ARG A 131 8.89 0.82 12.61
CA ARG A 131 8.31 -0.05 13.62
C ARG A 131 8.38 -1.53 13.22
N LYS A 132 8.06 -1.88 11.96
CA LYS A 132 8.20 -3.25 11.44
C LYS A 132 9.65 -3.71 11.48
N SER A 133 10.60 -2.87 11.08
CA SER A 133 12.02 -3.17 11.12
C SER A 133 12.53 -3.42 12.55
N LEU A 134 12.10 -2.61 13.51
CA LEU A 134 12.42 -2.81 14.94
C LEU A 134 11.87 -4.14 15.47
N TRP A 135 10.65 -4.52 15.09
CA TRP A 135 10.06 -5.80 15.48
C TRP A 135 10.86 -6.99 14.93
N ILE A 136 11.34 -6.93 13.69
CA ILE A 136 12.16 -7.98 13.07
C ILE A 136 13.49 -8.12 13.83
N ILE A 137 14.14 -7.00 14.17
CA ILE A 137 15.40 -6.99 14.92
C ILE A 137 15.19 -7.59 16.33
N LEU A 138 14.11 -7.24 16.99
CA LEU A 138 13.76 -7.71 18.35
C LEU A 138 13.48 -9.21 18.36
N MET A 139 12.76 -9.72 17.36
CA MET A 139 12.49 -11.17 17.24
C MET A 139 13.74 -11.95 16.88
N SER A 140 14.64 -11.41 16.03
CA SER A 140 15.90 -12.08 15.69
C SER A 140 16.86 -12.15 16.88
N SER A 141 16.93 -11.10 17.71
CA SER A 141 17.75 -11.10 18.94
C SER A 141 17.25 -12.11 19.98
N LEU A 142 15.93 -12.23 20.13
CA LEU A 142 15.31 -13.20 21.02
C LEU A 142 15.61 -14.65 20.58
N ALA A 143 15.55 -14.92 19.29
CA ALA A 143 15.92 -16.23 18.73
C ALA A 143 17.39 -16.57 18.98
N ALA A 144 18.31 -15.61 18.82
CA ALA A 144 19.73 -15.79 19.10
C ALA A 144 19.97 -16.12 20.56
N ILE A 145 19.32 -15.45 21.51
CA ILE A 145 19.41 -15.73 22.95
C ILE A 145 18.95 -17.15 23.25
N MET A 146 17.82 -17.59 22.66
CA MET A 146 17.31 -18.96 22.86
C MET A 146 18.30 -20.04 22.38
N VAL A 147 18.97 -19.79 21.24
CA VAL A 147 20.01 -20.69 20.73
C VAL A 147 21.22 -20.73 21.69
N CYS A 148 21.69 -19.58 22.18
CA CYS A 148 22.78 -19.50 23.13
C CYS A 148 22.47 -20.26 24.45
N VAL A 149 21.26 -20.07 24.99
CA VAL A 149 20.82 -20.80 26.21
C VAL A 149 20.75 -22.31 25.95
N GLY A 150 20.29 -22.73 24.79
CA GLY A 150 20.27 -24.15 24.38
C GLY A 150 21.66 -24.76 24.28
N VAL A 151 22.62 -24.02 23.72
CA VAL A 151 24.03 -24.44 23.64
C VAL A 151 24.66 -24.55 25.05
N ILE A 152 24.47 -23.54 25.88
CA ILE A 152 24.99 -23.55 27.29
C ILE A 152 24.41 -24.73 28.05
N ARG A 153 23.11 -25.02 27.95
CA ARG A 153 22.50 -26.20 28.58
C ARG A 153 23.11 -27.51 28.08
N ARG A 154 23.38 -27.64 26.79
CA ARG A 154 24.04 -28.84 26.23
C ARG A 154 25.46 -29.00 26.76
N TYR A 155 26.22 -27.92 26.87
CA TYR A 155 27.57 -27.96 27.46
C TYR A 155 27.54 -28.31 28.94
N ALA A 156 26.64 -27.74 29.73
CA ALA A 156 26.47 -28.06 31.15
C ALA A 156 26.06 -29.52 31.36
N TYR A 157 25.23 -30.09 30.50
CA TYR A 157 24.87 -31.51 30.53
C TYR A 157 26.09 -32.43 30.26
N LYS A 158 26.93 -32.08 29.24
CA LYS A 158 28.16 -32.86 28.95
C LYS A 158 29.19 -32.80 30.06
N LEU A 159 29.35 -31.65 30.74
CA LEU A 159 30.25 -31.52 31.89
C LEU A 159 29.78 -32.31 33.10
N LYS A 160 28.47 -32.51 33.25
CA LYS A 160 27.90 -33.29 34.38
C LYS A 160 28.02 -34.81 34.19
N GLN A 161 28.15 -35.29 32.94
CA GLN A 161 28.33 -36.70 32.60
C GLN A 161 29.80 -37.18 32.68
N LYS A 162 30.79 -36.28 32.64
CA LYS A 162 32.20 -36.60 32.67
C LYS A 162 32.77 -37.15 34.01
N PRO A 163 32.26 -36.81 35.23
CA PRO A 163 32.81 -37.33 36.47
C PRO A 163 32.43 -38.78 36.74
N ASP A 164 31.40 -39.32 36.13
CA ASP A 164 30.98 -40.71 36.42
C ASP A 164 31.79 -41.75 35.64
N ASP A 165 32.38 -41.37 34.48
CA ASP A 165 33.23 -42.29 33.69
C ASP A 165 34.64 -42.44 34.28
N GLU A 166 35.21 -41.40 34.88
CA GLU A 166 36.55 -41.47 35.54
C GLU A 166 36.52 -42.25 36.88
N ALA A 167 35.36 -42.36 37.52
CA ALA A 167 35.23 -43.14 38.77
C ALA A 167 35.11 -44.65 38.53
N MET A 168 34.82 -45.08 37.30
CA MET A 168 34.65 -46.50 36.94
C MET A 168 35.94 -47.14 36.43
N GLU A 169 36.99 -46.37 36.10
CA GLU A 169 38.31 -46.89 35.67
C GLU A 169 39.29 -47.14 36.83
N LEU A 170 38.94 -46.87 38.12
CA LEU A 170 39.76 -47.00 39.27
C LEU A 170 39.33 -48.14 40.24
N VAL A 171 38.51 -49.09 39.78
CA VAL A 171 38.18 -50.33 40.48
C VAL A 171 38.59 -51.54 39.60
#